data_dfc5c69bbd772e27cd7db71c6bb5955e
#
_entry.id   dfc5c69bbd772e27cd7db71c6bb5955e
#
_cell.length_a   1.000
_cell.length_b   1.000
_cell.length_c   1.000
_cell.angle_alpha   90.00
_cell.angle_beta   90.00
_cell.angle_gamma   90.00
#
_symmetry.space_group_name_H-M   'P 1'
#
loop_
_entity.id
_entity.type
_entity.pdbx_description
1 polymer ?
#
loop_
_entity_poly.entity_id
_entity_poly.type
_entity_poly.pdbx_seq_one_letter_code
_entity_poly.pdbx_strand_id
1 'polypeptide(L)'
;MGSFLVAFGLGAALALTTTGLPLNANGDRVGGAFAWLTPYALLGGLALVGFCLVHAAAFLGLKTEGPVRVRARRFLLRFGPAALVPLTVWVLAVQVLHDTAWTWPLVGVAVVAALFGWTSARLGREGRAFAGSAALLFCGLTSIFANVYPVVLPSTIDPAHHLTVANASSSDYTLGVMTVVAAIGLPAVLLAQGWSYWVFRRRLTTGHLPAPHPVLPAVAPKLATGTPREGVPGRGADGNRQA
;
A
#
# COMPACT_ATOMS: atom_id res chain seq x y z
N MET A 1 -8.67 -1.20 9.14
CA MET A 1 -7.68 -1.09 10.24
C MET A 1 -6.47 -2.01 10.04
N GLY A 2 -6.64 -3.32 9.76
CA GLY A 2 -5.53 -4.27 9.64
C GLY A 2 -4.41 -3.86 8.67
N SER A 3 -4.75 -3.46 7.45
CA SER A 3 -3.76 -3.05 6.43
C SER A 3 -2.90 -1.84 6.85
N PHE A 4 -3.50 -0.91 7.60
CA PHE A 4 -2.77 0.23 8.15
C PHE A 4 -1.74 -0.24 9.18
N LEU A 5 -2.14 -1.09 10.12
CA LEU A 5 -1.26 -1.63 11.17
C LEU A 5 -0.11 -2.43 10.57
N VAL A 6 -0.36 -3.23 9.54
CA VAL A 6 0.69 -4.00 8.84
C VAL A 6 1.69 -3.07 8.16
N ALA A 7 1.21 -2.10 7.39
CA ALA A 7 2.10 -1.15 6.71
C ALA A 7 2.90 -0.31 7.72
N PHE A 8 2.23 0.19 8.76
CA PHE A 8 2.88 0.98 9.81
C PHE A 8 3.90 0.16 10.60
N GLY A 9 3.52 -1.05 11.05
CA GLY A 9 4.40 -1.92 11.81
C GLY A 9 5.63 -2.38 11.01
N LEU A 10 5.43 -2.72 9.72
CA LEU A 10 6.55 -3.05 8.83
C LEU A 10 7.49 -1.86 8.62
N GLY A 11 6.95 -0.66 8.39
CA GLY A 11 7.76 0.55 8.25
C GLY A 11 8.54 0.90 9.51
N ALA A 12 7.92 0.75 10.70
CA ALA A 12 8.57 0.94 11.98
C ALA A 12 9.70 -0.10 12.20
N ALA A 13 9.45 -1.37 11.89
CA ALA A 13 10.45 -2.43 11.97
C ALA A 13 11.66 -2.15 11.05
N LEU A 14 11.40 -1.75 9.79
CA LEU A 14 12.45 -1.39 8.84
C LEU A 14 13.26 -0.16 9.30
N ALA A 15 12.64 0.82 9.94
CA ALA A 15 13.35 1.96 10.49
C ALA A 15 14.29 1.55 11.64
N LEU A 16 13.87 0.63 12.49
CA LEU A 16 14.70 0.11 13.58
C LEU A 16 15.95 -0.63 13.11
N THR A 17 15.93 -1.21 11.92
CA THR A 17 17.17 -1.80 11.35
C THR A 17 18.25 -0.76 11.02
N THR A 18 17.92 0.52 10.99
CA THR A 18 18.85 1.61 10.71
C THR A 18 19.33 2.32 11.96
N THR A 19 18.52 2.41 13.01
CA THR A 19 18.88 3.07 14.29
C THR A 19 19.15 2.12 15.44
N GLY A 20 18.67 0.87 15.31
CA GLY A 20 18.92 -0.19 16.26
C GLY A 20 17.91 -0.31 17.39
N LEU A 21 18.16 -1.32 18.19
CA LEU A 21 17.43 -1.67 19.41
C LEU A 21 18.44 -1.91 20.56
N PRO A 22 18.02 -1.82 21.82
CA PRO A 22 18.88 -2.19 22.95
C PRO A 22 19.08 -3.72 22.96
N LEU A 23 20.24 -4.16 22.46
CA LEU A 23 20.65 -5.57 22.39
C LEU A 23 21.74 -5.85 23.41
N ASN A 24 21.66 -7.02 24.09
CA ASN A 24 22.70 -7.53 24.95
C ASN A 24 23.76 -8.35 24.16
N ALA A 25 24.76 -8.87 24.85
CA ALA A 25 25.81 -9.68 24.23
C ALA A 25 25.34 -10.97 23.55
N ASN A 26 24.16 -11.47 23.89
CA ASN A 26 23.58 -12.66 23.28
C ASN A 26 22.68 -12.31 22.06
N GLY A 27 22.55 -11.03 21.72
CA GLY A 27 21.65 -10.57 20.65
C GLY A 27 20.17 -10.45 21.07
N ASP A 28 19.88 -10.65 22.37
CA ASP A 28 18.52 -10.51 22.87
C ASP A 28 18.17 -9.05 23.11
N ARG A 29 16.94 -8.69 22.83
CA ARG A 29 16.43 -7.36 23.10
C ARG A 29 16.19 -7.17 24.60
N VAL A 30 16.80 -6.15 25.19
CA VAL A 30 16.55 -5.73 26.58
C VAL A 30 15.65 -4.51 26.63
N GLY A 31 14.93 -4.33 27.76
CA GLY A 31 14.02 -3.22 27.97
C GLY A 31 12.55 -3.60 27.91
N GLY A 32 11.66 -2.62 28.12
CA GLY A 32 10.22 -2.80 28.19
C GLY A 32 9.58 -3.20 26.84
N ALA A 33 8.31 -3.63 26.89
CA ALA A 33 7.57 -4.08 25.71
C ALA A 33 7.51 -3.01 24.59
N PHE A 34 7.54 -1.75 24.92
CA PHE A 34 7.45 -0.61 23.99
C PHE A 34 8.80 0.06 23.68
N ALA A 35 9.93 -0.54 24.04
CA ALA A 35 11.26 0.02 23.74
C ALA A 35 11.53 0.22 22.23
N TRP A 36 10.80 -0.48 21.36
CA TRP A 36 10.85 -0.32 19.92
C TRP A 36 10.09 0.92 19.40
N LEU A 37 9.18 1.50 20.22
CA LEU A 37 8.32 2.61 19.80
C LEU A 37 9.09 3.94 19.98
N THR A 38 10.08 4.15 19.13
CA THR A 38 10.86 5.38 19.08
C THR A 38 10.26 6.39 18.10
N PRO A 39 10.54 7.71 18.22
CA PRO A 39 10.12 8.68 17.20
C PRO A 39 10.58 8.32 15.78
N TYR A 40 11.74 7.68 15.69
CA TYR A 40 12.29 7.24 14.41
C TYR A 40 11.53 6.03 13.84
N ALA A 41 11.12 5.08 14.68
CA ALA A 41 10.24 3.99 14.27
C ALA A 41 8.88 4.51 13.80
N LEU A 42 8.32 5.52 14.48
CA LEU A 42 7.09 6.19 14.05
C LEU A 42 7.26 6.85 12.67
N LEU A 43 8.39 7.51 12.44
CA LEU A 43 8.73 8.10 11.14
C LEU A 43 8.75 7.04 10.04
N GLY A 44 9.41 5.91 10.25
CA GLY A 44 9.44 4.80 9.29
C GLY A 44 8.06 4.19 9.04
N GLY A 45 7.24 4.05 10.10
CA GLY A 45 5.86 3.61 9.99
C GLY A 45 5.01 4.54 9.12
N LEU A 46 5.09 5.85 9.36
CA LEU A 46 4.40 6.86 8.55
C LEU A 46 4.94 6.92 7.11
N ALA A 47 6.25 6.74 6.94
CA ALA A 47 6.88 6.71 5.63
C ALA A 47 6.33 5.58 4.74
N LEU A 48 6.22 4.37 5.29
CA LEU A 48 5.70 3.24 4.53
C LEU A 48 4.19 3.35 4.28
N VAL A 49 3.42 3.83 5.25
CA VAL A 49 1.98 4.13 5.04
C VAL A 49 1.80 5.17 3.94
N GLY A 50 2.54 6.28 3.99
CA GLY A 50 2.48 7.33 2.98
C GLY A 50 2.84 6.81 1.59
N PHE A 51 3.90 6.01 1.48
CA PHE A 51 4.27 5.34 0.24
C PHE A 51 3.17 4.40 -0.27
N CYS A 52 2.61 3.55 0.59
CA CYS A 52 1.53 2.63 0.22
C CYS A 52 0.31 3.36 -0.33
N LEU A 53 -0.06 4.51 0.24
CA LEU A 53 -1.17 5.33 -0.24
C LEU A 53 -0.89 5.89 -1.64
N VAL A 54 0.32 6.39 -1.88
CA VAL A 54 0.74 6.90 -3.20
C VAL A 54 0.77 5.79 -4.24
N HIS A 55 1.38 4.66 -3.91
CA HIS A 55 1.50 3.51 -4.80
C HIS A 55 0.13 2.90 -5.13
N ALA A 56 -0.74 2.76 -4.13
CA ALA A 56 -2.11 2.30 -4.31
C ALA A 56 -2.93 3.25 -5.19
N ALA A 57 -2.79 4.57 -5.01
CA ALA A 57 -3.47 5.55 -5.86
C ALA A 57 -3.00 5.48 -7.32
N ALA A 58 -1.68 5.29 -7.55
CA ALA A 58 -1.13 5.08 -8.88
C ALA A 58 -1.65 3.78 -9.51
N PHE A 59 -1.73 2.69 -8.73
CA PHE A 59 -2.27 1.40 -9.18
C PHE A 59 -3.76 1.48 -9.52
N LEU A 60 -4.57 2.12 -8.66
CA LEU A 60 -6.00 2.32 -8.93
C LEU A 60 -6.20 3.15 -10.21
N GLY A 61 -5.42 4.21 -10.41
CA GLY A 61 -5.44 4.98 -11.65
C GLY A 61 -5.13 4.12 -12.88
N LEU A 62 -4.19 3.17 -12.76
CA LEU A 62 -3.79 2.27 -13.84
C LEU A 62 -4.85 1.20 -14.16
N LYS A 63 -5.51 0.64 -13.13
CA LYS A 63 -6.36 -0.57 -13.27
C LYS A 63 -7.85 -0.28 -13.34
N THR A 64 -8.30 0.96 -13.08
CA THR A 64 -9.72 1.31 -13.08
C THR A 64 -10.05 2.37 -14.13
N GLU A 65 -11.34 2.55 -14.38
CA GLU A 65 -11.91 3.58 -15.25
C GLU A 65 -12.97 4.40 -14.50
N GLY A 66 -13.45 5.47 -15.14
CA GLY A 66 -14.54 6.29 -14.60
C GLY A 66 -14.19 7.06 -13.32
N PRO A 67 -15.13 7.20 -12.38
CA PRO A 67 -14.97 8.05 -11.19
C PRO A 67 -13.85 7.63 -10.26
N VAL A 68 -13.58 6.32 -10.17
CA VAL A 68 -12.50 5.78 -9.30
C VAL A 68 -11.14 6.25 -9.78
N ARG A 69 -10.86 6.15 -11.09
CA ARG A 69 -9.63 6.64 -11.71
C ARG A 69 -9.42 8.14 -11.44
N VAL A 70 -10.46 8.94 -11.64
CA VAL A 70 -10.41 10.40 -11.43
C VAL A 70 -10.09 10.73 -9.97
N ARG A 71 -10.74 10.05 -9.02
CA ARG A 71 -10.50 10.24 -7.58
C ARG A 71 -9.08 9.83 -7.18
N ALA A 72 -8.62 8.66 -7.63
CA ALA A 72 -7.28 8.15 -7.38
C ALA A 72 -6.20 9.12 -7.89
N ARG A 73 -6.35 9.59 -9.14
CA ARG A 73 -5.43 10.59 -9.71
C ARG A 73 -5.46 11.91 -8.94
N ARG A 74 -6.64 12.42 -8.57
CA ARG A 74 -6.78 13.65 -7.77
C ARG A 74 -6.09 13.49 -6.41
N PHE A 75 -6.27 12.34 -5.74
CA PHE A 75 -5.59 12.04 -4.50
C PHE A 75 -4.07 12.05 -4.67
N LEU A 76 -3.54 11.35 -5.69
CA LEU A 76 -2.12 11.27 -5.99
C LEU A 76 -1.51 12.67 -6.23
N LEU A 77 -2.18 13.52 -7.00
CA LEU A 77 -1.67 14.84 -7.33
C LEU A 77 -1.74 15.82 -6.15
N ARG A 78 -2.79 15.73 -5.31
CA ARG A 78 -3.01 16.67 -4.21
C ARG A 78 -2.27 16.27 -2.94
N PHE A 79 -2.29 14.99 -2.59
CA PHE A 79 -1.78 14.47 -1.32
C PHE A 79 -0.49 13.66 -1.47
N GLY A 80 -0.17 13.20 -2.69
CA GLY A 80 1.02 12.39 -2.94
C GLY A 80 2.32 13.02 -2.45
N PRO A 81 2.64 14.28 -2.77
CA PRO A 81 3.86 14.91 -2.26
C PRO A 81 3.91 14.96 -0.73
N ALA A 82 2.80 15.32 -0.07
CA ALA A 82 2.74 15.37 1.40
C ALA A 82 2.88 13.97 2.03
N ALA A 83 2.27 12.96 1.41
CA ALA A 83 2.37 11.57 1.88
C ALA A 83 3.79 10.98 1.77
N LEU A 84 4.62 11.51 0.86
CA LEU A 84 6.01 11.08 0.69
C LEU A 84 7.00 11.86 1.59
N VAL A 85 6.57 12.92 2.28
CA VAL A 85 7.46 13.69 3.18
C VAL A 85 8.11 12.80 4.24
N PRO A 86 7.38 11.93 4.98
CA PRO A 86 8.01 11.06 5.98
C PRO A 86 9.07 10.12 5.37
N LEU A 87 8.82 9.59 4.16
CA LEU A 87 9.79 8.75 3.46
C LEU A 87 11.05 9.54 3.08
N THR A 88 10.88 10.75 2.56
CA THR A 88 11.99 11.64 2.22
C THR A 88 12.83 11.97 3.45
N VAL A 89 12.17 12.34 4.56
CA VAL A 89 12.85 12.64 5.83
C VAL A 89 13.60 11.41 6.33
N TRP A 90 13.01 10.21 6.26
CA TRP A 90 13.66 8.99 6.69
C TRP A 90 14.90 8.66 5.85
N VAL A 91 14.80 8.69 4.51
CA VAL A 91 15.94 8.45 3.61
C VAL A 91 17.07 9.44 3.89
N LEU A 92 16.75 10.74 4.02
CA LEU A 92 17.76 11.76 4.30
C LEU A 92 18.38 11.58 5.70
N ALA A 93 17.59 11.22 6.70
CA ALA A 93 18.12 10.93 8.04
C ALA A 93 19.11 9.77 8.04
N VAL A 94 18.84 8.69 7.30
CA VAL A 94 19.77 7.57 7.14
C VAL A 94 21.08 8.04 6.48
N GLN A 95 20.99 8.88 5.42
CA GLN A 95 22.17 9.40 4.74
C GLN A 95 23.05 10.23 5.67
N VAL A 96 22.43 11.07 6.51
CA VAL A 96 23.17 11.92 7.46
C VAL A 96 23.76 11.11 8.63
N LEU A 97 23.03 10.10 9.12
CA LEU A 97 23.47 9.28 10.26
C LEU A 97 24.62 8.34 9.93
N HIS A 98 24.70 7.85 8.69
CA HIS A 98 25.68 6.84 8.29
C HIS A 98 26.78 7.37 7.37
N ASP A 99 26.66 8.61 6.86
CA ASP A 99 27.63 9.37 6.02
C ASP A 99 28.31 8.53 4.90
N THR A 100 27.49 7.72 4.21
CA THR A 100 27.98 6.81 3.18
C THR A 100 27.84 7.45 1.79
N ALA A 101 28.91 8.07 1.32
CA ALA A 101 28.89 8.90 0.10
C ALA A 101 28.41 8.18 -1.18
N TRP A 102 28.72 6.88 -1.34
CA TRP A 102 28.40 6.13 -2.55
C TRP A 102 26.89 5.81 -2.70
N THR A 103 26.08 5.98 -1.66
CA THR A 103 24.62 5.75 -1.71
C THR A 103 23.83 6.98 -2.18
N TRP A 104 24.45 8.17 -2.21
CA TRP A 104 23.80 9.38 -2.70
C TRP A 104 23.29 9.30 -4.14
N PRO A 105 23.96 8.64 -5.10
CA PRO A 105 23.41 8.42 -6.44
C PRO A 105 22.08 7.67 -6.43
N LEU A 106 21.90 6.68 -5.53
CA LEU A 106 20.63 5.95 -5.38
C LEU A 106 19.51 6.88 -4.90
N VAL A 107 19.81 7.77 -3.96
CA VAL A 107 18.85 8.80 -3.52
C VAL A 107 18.50 9.74 -4.67
N GLY A 108 19.48 10.17 -5.47
CA GLY A 108 19.25 10.97 -6.66
C GLY A 108 18.30 10.29 -7.65
N VAL A 109 18.53 9.00 -7.94
CA VAL A 109 17.64 8.20 -8.81
C VAL A 109 16.25 8.08 -8.20
N ALA A 110 16.12 7.87 -6.88
CA ALA A 110 14.83 7.79 -6.19
C ALA A 110 14.04 9.10 -6.32
N VAL A 111 14.69 10.25 -6.16
CA VAL A 111 14.07 11.58 -6.36
C VAL A 111 13.63 11.77 -7.81
N VAL A 112 14.48 11.43 -8.78
CA VAL A 112 14.13 11.50 -10.21
C VAL A 112 12.94 10.60 -10.52
N ALA A 113 12.89 9.38 -9.96
CA ALA A 113 11.78 8.44 -10.12
C ALA A 113 10.48 9.00 -9.52
N ALA A 114 10.55 9.64 -8.35
CA ALA A 114 9.39 10.31 -7.74
C ALA A 114 8.84 11.44 -8.60
N LEU A 115 9.72 12.32 -9.08
CA LEU A 115 9.37 13.43 -9.97
C LEU A 115 8.81 12.92 -11.31
N PHE A 116 9.43 11.91 -11.89
CA PHE A 116 8.96 11.26 -13.11
C PHE A 116 7.56 10.64 -12.91
N GLY A 117 7.35 9.94 -11.79
CA GLY A 117 6.05 9.37 -11.44
C GLY A 117 4.97 10.44 -11.30
N TRP A 118 5.28 11.52 -10.58
CA TRP A 118 4.34 12.62 -10.35
C TRP A 118 4.02 13.43 -11.63
N THR A 119 5.02 13.76 -12.43
CA THR A 119 4.81 14.45 -13.73
C THR A 119 4.02 13.56 -14.69
N SER A 120 4.30 12.24 -14.71
CA SER A 120 3.54 11.27 -15.51
C SER A 120 2.08 11.18 -15.07
N ALA A 121 1.80 11.23 -13.76
CA ALA A 121 0.43 11.30 -13.23
C ALA A 121 -0.28 12.58 -13.66
N ARG A 122 0.42 13.74 -13.68
CA ARG A 122 -0.12 15.00 -14.21
C ARG A 122 -0.49 14.92 -15.68
N LEU A 123 0.30 14.20 -16.47
CA LEU A 123 0.06 14.00 -17.89
C LEU A 123 -0.95 12.87 -18.20
N GLY A 124 -1.54 12.23 -17.19
CA GLY A 124 -2.49 11.13 -17.37
C GLY A 124 -1.86 9.82 -17.83
N ARG A 125 -0.55 9.65 -17.63
CA ARG A 125 0.22 8.45 -18.01
C ARG A 125 0.37 7.54 -16.80
N GLU A 126 -0.72 6.89 -16.37
CA GLU A 126 -0.80 6.13 -15.12
C GLU A 126 0.22 4.98 -15.04
N GLY A 127 0.50 4.29 -16.15
CA GLY A 127 1.52 3.23 -16.17
C GLY A 127 2.92 3.72 -15.81
N ARG A 128 3.29 4.92 -16.32
CA ARG A 128 4.57 5.56 -15.98
C ARG A 128 4.58 6.10 -14.55
N ALA A 129 3.44 6.59 -14.06
CA ALA A 129 3.30 7.02 -12.67
C ALA A 129 3.49 5.85 -11.69
N PHE A 130 2.91 4.70 -12.00
CA PHE A 130 3.11 3.47 -11.24
C PHE A 130 4.55 2.97 -11.29
N ALA A 131 5.18 2.93 -12.48
CA ALA A 131 6.58 2.54 -12.63
C ALA A 131 7.53 3.49 -11.87
N GLY A 132 7.26 4.81 -11.89
CA GLY A 132 8.03 5.80 -11.13
C GLY A 132 7.94 5.57 -9.63
N SER A 133 6.74 5.25 -9.09
CA SER A 133 6.59 4.93 -7.67
C SER A 133 7.26 3.60 -7.28
N ALA A 134 7.26 2.60 -8.16
CA ALA A 134 7.98 1.34 -7.94
C ALA A 134 9.51 1.56 -7.92
N ALA A 135 10.03 2.37 -8.87
CA ALA A 135 11.45 2.71 -8.91
C ALA A 135 11.87 3.54 -7.68
N LEU A 136 11.03 4.48 -7.22
CA LEU A 136 11.25 5.21 -5.96
C LEU A 136 11.41 4.25 -4.78
N LEU A 137 10.52 3.27 -4.64
CA LEU A 137 10.60 2.29 -3.54
C LEU A 137 11.88 1.48 -3.63
N PHE A 138 12.17 0.93 -4.81
CA PHE A 138 13.35 0.10 -5.03
C PHE A 138 14.64 0.86 -4.71
N CYS A 139 14.83 2.04 -5.31
CA CYS A 139 16.03 2.83 -5.09
C CYS A 139 16.12 3.38 -3.65
N GLY A 140 14.98 3.81 -3.08
CA GLY A 140 14.93 4.32 -1.72
C GLY A 140 15.28 3.25 -0.69
N LEU A 141 14.68 2.06 -0.75
CA LEU A 141 15.03 0.96 0.15
C LEU A 141 16.46 0.47 -0.07
N THR A 142 16.90 0.34 -1.33
CA THR A 142 18.29 -0.04 -1.62
C THR A 142 19.28 0.97 -1.03
N SER A 143 18.99 2.27 -1.11
CA SER A 143 19.87 3.29 -0.50
C SER A 143 19.91 3.18 1.01
N ILE A 144 18.79 2.90 1.68
CA ILE A 144 18.72 2.71 3.13
C ILE A 144 19.56 1.51 3.55
N PHE A 145 19.31 0.33 2.97
CA PHE A 145 20.02 -0.89 3.37
C PHE A 145 21.47 -0.92 2.96
N ALA A 146 21.82 -0.30 1.84
CA ALA A 146 23.20 -0.14 1.41
C ALA A 146 24.02 0.75 2.35
N ASN A 147 23.39 1.72 3.02
CA ASN A 147 24.03 2.58 4.02
C ASN A 147 24.39 1.84 5.30
N VAL A 148 23.54 0.93 5.77
CA VAL A 148 23.75 0.22 7.06
C VAL A 148 24.56 -1.07 6.91
N TYR A 149 24.74 -1.57 5.67
CA TYR A 149 25.54 -2.76 5.44
C TYR A 149 26.97 -2.59 5.96
N PRO A 150 27.58 -3.60 6.65
CA PRO A 150 27.10 -4.99 6.85
C PRO A 150 26.28 -5.20 8.13
N VAL A 151 25.88 -4.15 8.83
CA VAL A 151 25.08 -4.25 10.06
C VAL A 151 23.62 -4.46 9.68
N VAL A 152 23.00 -5.53 10.19
CA VAL A 152 21.60 -5.87 9.98
C VAL A 152 20.69 -5.21 11.02
N LEU A 153 21.16 -5.19 12.28
CA LEU A 153 20.47 -4.54 13.39
C LEU A 153 21.52 -3.98 14.37
N PRO A 154 21.66 -2.65 14.44
CA PRO A 154 22.55 -2.01 15.40
C PRO A 154 22.07 -2.24 16.84
N SER A 155 23.00 -2.37 17.78
CA SER A 155 22.71 -2.26 19.21
C SER A 155 22.87 -0.80 19.65
N THR A 156 21.90 -0.31 20.44
CA THR A 156 21.98 1.03 21.04
C THR A 156 22.73 1.05 22.36
N ILE A 157 23.11 -0.13 22.89
CA ILE A 157 23.85 -0.26 24.18
C ILE A 157 25.36 -0.28 23.93
N ASP A 158 25.83 -1.20 23.06
CA ASP A 158 27.23 -1.41 22.77
C ASP A 158 27.42 -1.79 21.29
N PRO A 159 28.32 -1.14 20.54
CA PRO A 159 28.65 -1.52 19.18
C PRO A 159 29.13 -2.97 19.02
N ALA A 160 29.74 -3.56 20.05
CA ALA A 160 30.13 -4.97 20.05
C ALA A 160 28.96 -5.94 19.96
N HIS A 161 27.77 -5.50 20.31
CA HIS A 161 26.53 -6.29 20.25
C HIS A 161 25.74 -6.08 18.93
N HIS A 162 26.32 -5.43 17.92
CA HIS A 162 25.67 -5.29 16.61
C HIS A 162 25.43 -6.65 15.97
N LEU A 163 24.22 -6.86 15.46
CA LEU A 163 23.96 -7.99 14.58
C LEU A 163 24.40 -7.62 13.16
N THR A 164 25.36 -8.36 12.67
CA THR A 164 25.93 -8.20 11.32
C THR A 164 25.53 -9.38 10.44
N VAL A 165 25.71 -9.24 9.13
CA VAL A 165 25.49 -10.36 8.20
C VAL A 165 26.33 -11.58 8.60
N ALA A 166 27.54 -11.39 9.12
CA ALA A 166 28.43 -12.49 9.48
C ALA A 166 27.98 -13.25 10.74
N ASN A 167 27.53 -12.54 11.80
CA ASN A 167 27.20 -13.16 13.09
C ASN A 167 25.70 -13.53 13.23
N ALA A 168 24.81 -12.97 12.38
CA ALA A 168 23.39 -13.25 12.40
C ALA A 168 22.94 -14.22 11.30
N SER A 169 23.84 -14.62 10.38
CA SER A 169 23.51 -15.58 9.33
C SER A 169 23.37 -17.00 9.87
N SER A 170 22.51 -17.78 9.21
CA SER A 170 22.44 -19.23 9.44
C SER A 170 23.75 -19.93 9.04
N SER A 171 23.90 -21.21 9.44
CA SER A 171 25.06 -21.99 9.05
C SER A 171 25.19 -22.13 7.52
N ASP A 172 26.41 -22.33 7.03
CA ASP A 172 26.72 -22.49 5.60
C ASP A 172 25.90 -23.59 4.93
N TYR A 173 25.64 -24.70 5.63
CA TYR A 173 24.76 -25.75 5.17
C TYR A 173 23.32 -25.25 4.92
N THR A 174 22.77 -24.54 5.91
CA THR A 174 21.41 -24.00 5.80
C THR A 174 21.32 -22.98 4.67
N LEU A 175 22.31 -22.07 4.56
CA LEU A 175 22.36 -21.10 3.47
C LEU A 175 22.47 -21.80 2.09
N GLY A 176 23.27 -22.88 1.98
CA GLY A 176 23.38 -23.67 0.76
C GLY A 176 22.03 -24.29 0.36
N VAL A 177 21.33 -24.95 1.29
CA VAL A 177 20.00 -25.52 1.05
C VAL A 177 18.99 -24.43 0.64
N MET A 178 18.95 -23.31 1.37
CA MET A 178 18.06 -22.20 1.06
C MET A 178 18.33 -21.62 -0.32
N THR A 179 19.59 -21.52 -0.72
CA THR A 179 19.99 -21.02 -2.05
C THR A 179 19.45 -21.92 -3.17
N VAL A 180 19.61 -23.25 -3.02
CA VAL A 180 19.10 -24.22 -4.01
C VAL A 180 17.56 -24.13 -4.10
N VAL A 181 16.87 -24.12 -2.96
CA VAL A 181 15.40 -24.00 -2.92
C VAL A 181 14.95 -22.69 -3.54
N ALA A 182 15.62 -21.59 -3.24
CA ALA A 182 15.31 -20.29 -3.81
C ALA A 182 15.58 -20.23 -5.32
N ALA A 183 16.68 -20.83 -5.79
CA ALA A 183 17.02 -20.86 -7.20
C ALA A 183 15.98 -21.59 -8.07
N ILE A 184 15.28 -22.57 -7.50
CA ILE A 184 14.20 -23.30 -8.16
C ILE A 184 12.85 -22.62 -7.93
N GLY A 185 12.56 -22.25 -6.69
CA GLY A 185 11.26 -21.71 -6.27
C GLY A 185 11.01 -20.29 -6.79
N LEU A 186 12.03 -19.43 -6.80
CA LEU A 186 11.87 -18.02 -7.22
C LEU A 186 11.46 -17.89 -8.69
N PRO A 187 12.09 -18.59 -9.67
CA PRO A 187 11.62 -18.58 -11.05
C PRO A 187 10.19 -19.07 -11.19
N ALA A 188 9.81 -20.15 -10.48
CA ALA A 188 8.44 -20.69 -10.52
C ALA A 188 7.41 -19.66 -10.01
N VAL A 189 7.70 -18.99 -8.87
CA VAL A 189 6.85 -17.92 -8.33
C VAL A 189 6.77 -16.75 -9.29
N LEU A 190 7.88 -16.31 -9.87
CA LEU A 190 7.90 -15.19 -10.82
C LEU A 190 7.09 -15.51 -12.08
N LEU A 191 7.16 -16.73 -12.60
CA LEU A 191 6.35 -17.17 -13.73
C LEU A 191 4.86 -17.19 -13.38
N ALA A 192 4.48 -17.74 -12.22
CA ALA A 192 3.09 -17.74 -11.76
C ALA A 192 2.54 -16.33 -11.56
N GLN A 193 3.32 -15.44 -10.96
CA GLN A 193 2.94 -14.03 -10.79
C GLN A 193 2.85 -13.30 -12.13
N GLY A 194 3.84 -13.49 -13.01
CA GLY A 194 3.82 -12.92 -14.35
C GLY A 194 2.58 -13.35 -15.15
N TRP A 195 2.24 -14.65 -15.09
CA TRP A 195 1.02 -15.19 -15.68
C TRP A 195 -0.24 -14.54 -15.10
N SER A 196 -0.34 -14.45 -13.78
CA SER A 196 -1.46 -13.79 -13.12
C SER A 196 -1.61 -12.33 -13.57
N TYR A 197 -0.52 -11.56 -13.58
CA TYR A 197 -0.54 -10.19 -14.08
C TYR A 197 -0.92 -10.11 -15.56
N TRP A 198 -0.49 -11.04 -16.39
CA TRP A 198 -0.84 -11.09 -17.81
C TRP A 198 -2.32 -11.38 -18.03
N VAL A 199 -2.91 -12.32 -17.27
CA VAL A 199 -4.35 -12.65 -17.34
C VAL A 199 -5.20 -11.46 -16.88
N PHE A 200 -4.84 -10.82 -15.76
CA PHE A 200 -5.59 -9.69 -15.17
C PHE A 200 -5.09 -8.31 -15.66
N ARG A 201 -4.43 -8.24 -16.83
CA ARG A 201 -3.89 -6.96 -17.33
C ARG A 201 -4.95 -5.95 -17.76
N ARG A 202 -6.19 -6.37 -18.04
CA ARG A 202 -7.27 -5.50 -18.48
C ARG A 202 -7.76 -4.60 -17.36
N ARG A 203 -8.24 -3.40 -17.73
CA ARG A 203 -8.85 -2.47 -16.77
C ARG A 203 -10.23 -2.97 -16.35
N LEU A 204 -10.58 -2.70 -15.10
CA LEU A 204 -11.92 -2.92 -14.58
C LEU A 204 -12.81 -1.76 -14.98
N THR A 205 -13.89 -2.05 -15.69
CA THR A 205 -14.93 -1.10 -16.08
C THR A 205 -16.19 -1.32 -15.25
N THR A 206 -17.02 -0.30 -15.14
CA THR A 206 -18.33 -0.41 -14.46
C THR A 206 -19.25 -1.46 -15.08
N GLY A 207 -19.07 -1.78 -16.37
CA GLY A 207 -19.83 -2.83 -17.05
C GLY A 207 -19.50 -4.26 -16.59
N HIS A 208 -18.39 -4.46 -15.84
CA HIS A 208 -18.06 -5.75 -15.23
C HIS A 208 -18.65 -5.94 -13.83
N LEU A 209 -19.29 -4.89 -13.27
CA LEU A 209 -19.95 -4.99 -11.98
C LEU A 209 -21.36 -5.54 -12.19
N PRO A 210 -21.78 -6.60 -11.49
CA PRO A 210 -23.18 -7.01 -11.46
C PRO A 210 -24.05 -5.83 -11.02
N ALA A 211 -25.26 -5.74 -11.56
CA ALA A 211 -26.22 -4.75 -11.07
C ALA A 211 -26.33 -4.87 -9.55
N PRO A 212 -26.36 -3.75 -8.80
CA PRO A 212 -26.49 -3.81 -7.36
C PRO A 212 -27.77 -4.58 -7.00
N HIS A 213 -27.61 -5.79 -6.45
CA HIS A 213 -28.74 -6.50 -5.87
C HIS A 213 -29.14 -5.74 -4.61
N PRO A 214 -30.40 -5.35 -4.47
CA PRO A 214 -30.88 -4.78 -3.21
C PRO A 214 -30.68 -5.83 -2.13
N VAL A 215 -29.78 -5.53 -1.19
CA VAL A 215 -29.41 -6.41 -0.07
C VAL A 215 -30.57 -6.57 0.92
N LEU A 216 -31.58 -5.73 0.81
CA LEU A 216 -32.83 -5.80 1.53
C LEU A 216 -33.96 -5.93 0.49
N PRO A 217 -34.95 -6.86 0.66
CA PRO A 217 -36.17 -6.76 -0.10
C PRO A 217 -36.71 -5.36 0.14
N ALA A 218 -37.00 -4.64 -0.96
CA ALA A 218 -37.66 -3.35 -0.86
C ALA A 218 -38.93 -3.57 -0.01
N VAL A 219 -38.90 -3.12 1.23
CA VAL A 219 -40.11 -2.93 2.00
C VAL A 219 -40.84 -1.83 1.26
N ALA A 220 -41.66 -2.24 0.28
CA ALA A 220 -42.57 -1.33 -0.36
C ALA A 220 -43.40 -0.71 0.77
N PRO A 221 -43.41 0.61 0.97
CA PRO A 221 -44.37 1.19 1.87
C PRO A 221 -45.70 0.78 1.35
N LYS A 222 -46.48 -0.01 2.12
CA LYS A 222 -47.91 -0.16 1.94
C LYS A 222 -48.48 1.24 2.13
N LEU A 223 -48.43 2.03 1.11
CA LEU A 223 -49.31 3.17 0.98
C LEU A 223 -50.69 2.60 1.05
N ALA A 224 -51.37 2.91 2.13
CA ALA A 224 -52.78 2.63 2.34
C ALA A 224 -53.54 3.15 1.09
N THR A 225 -53.78 2.27 0.15
CA THR A 225 -54.82 2.50 -0.83
C THR A 225 -56.10 2.42 -0.04
N GLY A 226 -56.56 3.58 0.44
CA GLY A 226 -57.91 3.73 0.91
C GLY A 226 -58.83 3.30 -0.25
N THR A 227 -59.48 2.15 -0.07
CA THR A 227 -60.60 1.72 -0.92
C THR A 227 -61.61 2.86 -0.97
N PRO A 228 -61.97 3.36 -2.19
CA PRO A 228 -63.14 4.19 -2.28
C PRO A 228 -64.34 3.34 -1.84
N ARG A 229 -65.08 3.82 -0.84
CA ARG A 229 -66.38 3.24 -0.49
C ARG A 229 -67.26 3.27 -1.74
N GLU A 230 -67.57 2.12 -2.28
CA GLU A 230 -68.65 1.92 -3.23
C GLU A 230 -69.95 2.46 -2.63
N GLY A 231 -70.45 3.51 -3.25
CA GLY A 231 -71.73 4.10 -2.92
C GLY A 231 -72.84 3.15 -3.30
N VAL A 232 -73.75 3.07 -2.40
CA VAL A 232 -75.05 2.38 -2.43
C VAL A 232 -75.78 2.55 -3.78
N PRO A 233 -76.33 1.48 -4.40
CA PRO A 233 -77.15 1.61 -5.60
C PRO A 233 -78.49 2.22 -5.28
N GLY A 234 -78.73 3.41 -5.77
CA GLY A 234 -80.08 4.07 -5.84
C GLY A 234 -80.95 3.38 -6.83
N ARG A 235 -82.08 2.94 -6.34
CA ARG A 235 -83.22 2.34 -6.99
C ARG A 235 -83.97 3.42 -7.73
N GLY A 236 -84.39 3.18 -8.95
CA GLY A 236 -85.60 3.78 -9.40
C GLY A 236 -85.60 4.35 -10.79
N ALA A 237 -86.48 3.75 -11.53
CA ALA A 237 -87.46 4.29 -12.49
C ALA A 237 -87.09 4.42 -14.00
N ASP A 238 -87.60 3.51 -14.68
CA ASP A 238 -88.52 3.62 -15.82
C ASP A 238 -88.42 4.81 -16.79
N GLY A 239 -88.47 4.46 -18.05
CA GLY A 239 -88.96 5.39 -19.06
C GLY A 239 -88.39 5.17 -20.47
N ASN A 240 -88.86 4.12 -21.11
CA ASN A 240 -89.59 4.07 -22.38
C ASN A 240 -89.20 5.04 -23.51
N ARG A 241 -89.15 4.43 -24.72
CA ARG A 241 -89.49 4.87 -26.08
C ARG A 241 -88.39 5.35 -27.03
N GLN A 242 -88.23 4.50 -27.99
CA GLN A 242 -88.51 4.72 -29.48
C GLN A 242 -87.73 5.90 -30.12
N ALA A 243 -86.85 5.65 -30.96
CA ALA A 243 -86.93 5.69 -32.45
C ALA A 243 -85.59 5.21 -33.00
#